data_a71303bff77ca9f28ff8c3ba38fc9226
#
_entry.id   a71303bff77ca9f28ff8c3ba38fc9226
#
_cell.length_a   1.000
_cell.length_b   1.000
_cell.length_c   1.000
_cell.angle_alpha   90.00
_cell.angle_beta   90.00
_cell.angle_gamma   90.00
#
_symmetry.space_group_name_H-M   'P 1'
#
loop_
_entity.id
_entity.type
_entity.pdbx_description
1 polymer ?
#
loop_
_entity_poly.entity_id
_entity_poly.type
_entity_poly.pdbx_seq_one_letter_code
_entity_poly.pdbx_strand_id
1 'polypeptide(L)'
;KTSHKLDKKFNSILKQFDDKKRVGISWKSVFNIFGSLKSLELNNFSKLYNQDRIFINLQYGNTIEEINNFRESGKNIFSFDNVDLFNDFDSLISILKNLDVFVTVSNSTAHFAGALGVPTILICPKKSSTYYYWDYEDGKTPWYKNISIIKFKDSLDYTMRLVDDLINKI
;
A
#
# COMPACT_ATOMS: atom_id res chain seq x y z
N LYS A 1 -19.29 9.86 -1.48
CA LYS A 1 -18.60 10.55 -2.60
C LYS A 1 -17.62 11.54 -1.98
N THR A 2 -16.31 11.38 -2.24
CA THR A 2 -15.31 12.37 -1.84
C THR A 2 -15.64 13.74 -2.43
N SER A 3 -15.30 14.79 -1.71
CA SER A 3 -15.43 16.16 -2.20
C SER A 3 -14.53 16.33 -3.43
N HIS A 4 -15.09 16.79 -4.54
CA HIS A 4 -14.34 17.13 -5.76
C HIS A 4 -13.16 18.09 -5.47
N LYS A 5 -13.27 18.90 -4.42
CA LYS A 5 -12.20 19.80 -3.94
C LYS A 5 -11.00 19.01 -3.40
N LEU A 6 -11.24 17.92 -2.64
CA LEU A 6 -10.16 17.07 -2.11
C LEU A 6 -9.48 16.28 -3.23
N ASP A 7 -10.23 15.71 -4.15
CA ASP A 7 -9.67 15.00 -5.30
C ASP A 7 -8.75 15.92 -6.11
N LYS A 8 -9.17 17.17 -6.39
CA LYS A 8 -8.32 18.18 -7.07
C LYS A 8 -7.09 18.55 -6.26
N LYS A 9 -7.22 18.71 -4.93
CA LYS A 9 -6.10 19.05 -4.04
C LYS A 9 -5.01 18.00 -4.13
N PHE A 10 -5.35 16.72 -3.90
CA PHE A 10 -4.36 15.64 -3.88
C PHE A 10 -3.80 15.33 -5.27
N ASN A 11 -4.63 15.41 -6.31
CA ASN A 11 -4.15 15.33 -7.68
C ASN A 11 -3.09 16.41 -7.97
N SER A 12 -3.34 17.66 -7.57
CA SER A 12 -2.39 18.76 -7.78
C SER A 12 -1.07 18.54 -7.04
N ILE A 13 -1.12 18.00 -5.81
CA ILE A 13 0.09 17.70 -5.04
C ILE A 13 0.90 16.57 -5.71
N LEU A 14 0.22 15.53 -6.20
CA LEU A 14 0.88 14.36 -6.78
C LEU A 14 1.35 14.58 -8.22
N LYS A 15 0.92 15.65 -8.89
CA LYS A 15 1.41 16.03 -10.24
C LYS A 15 2.92 16.21 -10.33
N GLN A 16 3.59 16.58 -9.25
CA GLN A 16 5.05 16.67 -9.22
C GLN A 16 5.76 15.32 -9.50
N PHE A 17 5.01 14.23 -9.54
CA PHE A 17 5.48 12.86 -9.79
C PHE A 17 4.84 12.24 -11.04
N ASP A 18 4.34 13.05 -11.97
CA ASP A 18 3.69 12.54 -13.19
C ASP A 18 4.66 11.77 -14.12
N ASP A 19 5.97 11.97 -13.94
CA ASP A 19 7.05 11.21 -14.60
C ASP A 19 7.34 9.85 -13.95
N LYS A 20 6.67 9.51 -12.84
CA LYS A 20 6.91 8.29 -12.06
C LYS A 20 5.62 7.52 -11.80
N LYS A 21 5.76 6.20 -11.70
CA LYS A 21 4.66 5.37 -11.20
C LYS A 21 4.44 5.64 -9.71
N ARG A 22 3.23 6.06 -9.35
CA ARG A 22 2.81 6.37 -7.98
C ARG A 22 2.37 5.10 -7.26
N VAL A 23 3.25 4.55 -6.44
CA VAL A 23 3.03 3.32 -5.67
C VAL A 23 2.68 3.68 -4.24
N GLY A 24 1.41 3.58 -3.88
CA GLY A 24 0.99 3.70 -2.48
C GLY A 24 1.48 2.50 -1.68
N ILE A 25 1.98 2.72 -0.46
CA ILE A 25 2.42 1.63 0.41
C ILE A 25 1.88 1.75 1.84
N SER A 26 1.49 0.61 2.40
CA SER A 26 1.12 0.46 3.81
C SER A 26 1.55 -0.93 4.29
N TRP A 27 2.35 -0.98 5.33
CA TRP A 27 3.10 -2.19 5.72
C TRP A 27 2.71 -2.78 7.06
N LYS A 28 1.87 -2.10 7.84
CA LYS A 28 1.46 -2.56 9.17
C LYS A 28 -0.05 -2.64 9.32
N SER A 29 -0.46 -3.54 10.21
CA SER A 29 -1.80 -3.59 10.77
C SER A 29 -1.69 -3.35 12.28
N VAL A 30 -2.40 -2.35 12.82
CA VAL A 30 -2.36 -2.03 14.28
C VAL A 30 -3.33 -2.85 15.12
N PHE A 31 -3.95 -3.88 14.57
CA PHE A 31 -4.85 -4.75 15.33
C PHE A 31 -4.07 -5.55 16.39
N ASN A 32 -4.37 -5.32 17.66
CA ASN A 32 -3.55 -5.74 18.80
C ASN A 32 -3.20 -7.23 18.89
N ILE A 33 -4.08 -8.12 18.46
CA ILE A 33 -3.90 -9.57 18.64
C ILE A 33 -3.12 -10.22 17.49
N PHE A 34 -3.40 -9.82 16.24
CA PHE A 34 -2.83 -10.44 15.04
C PHE A 34 -2.06 -9.45 14.15
N GLY A 35 -1.94 -8.19 14.58
CA GLY A 35 -1.32 -7.14 13.77
C GLY A 35 0.13 -7.45 13.41
N SER A 36 0.93 -7.88 14.36
CA SER A 36 2.34 -8.23 14.15
C SER A 36 2.52 -9.39 13.16
N LEU A 37 1.61 -10.37 13.15
CA LEU A 37 1.66 -11.51 12.23
C LEU A 37 1.31 -11.12 10.78
N LYS A 38 0.62 -9.99 10.61
CA LYS A 38 0.21 -9.48 9.29
C LYS A 38 1.11 -8.34 8.79
N SER A 39 1.95 -7.80 9.67
CA SER A 39 2.80 -6.65 9.37
C SER A 39 4.13 -7.07 8.75
N LEU A 40 4.63 -6.17 7.91
CA LEU A 40 5.98 -6.17 7.38
C LEU A 40 6.71 -4.93 7.93
N GLU A 41 7.98 -4.80 7.62
CA GLU A 41 8.76 -3.58 7.87
C GLU A 41 8.82 -2.74 6.58
N LEU A 42 8.90 -1.42 6.71
CA LEU A 42 9.05 -0.54 5.55
C LEU A 42 10.28 -0.93 4.70
N ASN A 43 11.37 -1.34 5.36
CA ASN A 43 12.57 -1.77 4.65
C ASN A 43 12.39 -3.01 3.75
N ASN A 44 11.38 -3.84 4.02
CA ASN A 44 11.06 -4.97 3.14
C ASN A 44 10.65 -4.52 1.73
N PHE A 45 10.07 -3.31 1.61
CA PHE A 45 9.66 -2.70 0.34
C PHE A 45 10.82 -2.08 -0.44
N SER A 46 12.03 -2.03 0.13
CA SER A 46 13.23 -1.50 -0.53
C SER A 46 13.51 -2.13 -1.88
N LYS A 47 13.16 -3.41 -2.05
CA LYS A 47 13.34 -4.17 -3.28
C LYS A 47 12.39 -3.77 -4.41
N LEU A 48 11.30 -3.10 -4.08
CA LEU A 48 10.32 -2.58 -5.04
C LEU A 48 10.68 -1.16 -5.50
N TYR A 49 11.65 -0.52 -4.83
CA TYR A 49 12.04 0.84 -5.13
C TYR A 49 13.00 0.89 -6.34
N ASN A 50 12.69 1.76 -7.30
CA ASN A 50 13.58 2.13 -8.39
C ASN A 50 13.34 3.60 -8.76
N GLN A 51 14.08 4.13 -9.76
CA GLN A 51 14.01 5.54 -10.14
C GLN A 51 12.69 5.91 -10.85
N ASP A 52 12.00 4.93 -11.45
CA ASP A 52 10.75 5.13 -12.20
C ASP A 52 9.52 5.09 -11.30
N ARG A 53 9.73 4.94 -9.98
CA ARG A 53 8.66 4.85 -8.99
C ARG A 53 8.83 5.88 -7.89
N ILE A 54 7.70 6.39 -7.42
CA ILE A 54 7.64 7.14 -6.16
C ILE A 54 6.75 6.38 -5.17
N PHE A 55 7.25 6.14 -3.98
CA PHE A 55 6.43 5.59 -2.90
C PHE A 55 5.62 6.70 -2.23
N ILE A 56 4.34 6.45 -2.07
CA ILE A 56 3.40 7.33 -1.36
C ILE A 56 3.02 6.62 -0.06
N ASN A 57 3.38 7.24 1.06
CA ASN A 57 3.06 6.70 2.39
C ASN A 57 1.55 6.75 2.67
N LEU A 58 0.95 5.59 2.88
CA LEU A 58 -0.43 5.42 3.33
C LEU A 58 -0.50 4.61 4.63
N GLN A 59 0.62 4.48 5.34
CA GLN A 59 0.65 3.84 6.64
C GLN A 59 0.20 4.83 7.71
N TYR A 60 -0.89 4.50 8.40
CA TYR A 60 -1.34 5.24 9.58
C TYR A 60 -0.53 4.89 10.83
N GLY A 61 -0.59 5.76 11.83
CA GLY A 61 0.18 5.66 13.07
C GLY A 61 1.52 6.38 12.99
N ASN A 62 2.35 6.21 14.02
CA ASN A 62 3.67 6.85 14.05
C ASN A 62 4.66 6.04 13.19
N THR A 63 5.09 6.64 12.09
CA THR A 63 6.00 6.04 11.09
C THR A 63 7.23 6.89 10.83
N ILE A 64 7.43 7.98 11.60
CA ILE A 64 8.46 8.99 11.35
C ILE A 64 9.85 8.36 11.30
N GLU A 65 10.20 7.54 12.29
CA GLU A 65 11.51 6.91 12.38
C GLU A 65 11.77 5.95 11.19
N GLU A 66 10.80 5.10 10.86
CA GLU A 66 10.93 4.17 9.72
C GLU A 66 11.09 4.90 8.39
N ILE A 67 10.33 5.98 8.19
CA ILE A 67 10.41 6.80 6.98
C ILE A 67 11.76 7.52 6.89
N ASN A 68 12.27 8.05 8.00
CA ASN A 68 13.58 8.69 8.02
C ASN A 68 14.70 7.70 7.70
N ASN A 69 14.72 6.54 8.33
CA ASN A 69 15.68 5.48 8.04
C ASN A 69 15.61 5.02 6.58
N PHE A 70 14.40 4.94 6.01
CA PHE A 70 14.22 4.58 4.61
C PHE A 70 14.81 5.65 3.67
N ARG A 71 14.59 6.93 3.97
CA ARG A 71 15.15 8.07 3.22
C ARG A 71 16.68 8.14 3.34
N GLU A 72 17.23 7.91 4.53
CA GLU A 72 18.68 7.85 4.77
C GLU A 72 19.36 6.73 4.00
N SER A 73 18.63 5.65 3.69
CA SER A 73 19.11 4.58 2.81
C SER A 73 19.09 4.94 1.30
N GLY A 74 18.85 6.21 0.95
CA GLY A 74 18.85 6.71 -0.42
C GLY A 74 17.56 6.46 -1.21
N LYS A 75 16.45 6.15 -0.52
CA LYS A 75 15.15 5.86 -1.16
C LYS A 75 14.13 6.94 -0.84
N ASN A 76 13.33 7.33 -1.84
CA ASN A 76 12.33 8.36 -1.67
C ASN A 76 10.95 7.77 -1.37
N ILE A 77 10.33 8.28 -0.32
CA ILE A 77 8.94 8.06 0.04
C ILE A 77 8.30 9.43 0.35
N PHE A 78 7.21 9.72 -0.33
CA PHE A 78 6.44 10.93 -0.11
C PHE A 78 5.40 10.68 0.98
N SER A 79 5.30 11.61 1.92
CA SER A 79 4.28 11.62 2.97
C SER A 79 3.51 12.93 2.91
N PHE A 80 2.21 12.87 3.15
CA PHE A 80 1.38 14.06 3.27
C PHE A 80 1.48 14.61 4.69
N ASP A 81 1.96 15.85 4.80
CA ASP A 81 1.88 16.59 6.05
C ASP A 81 0.42 16.97 6.33
N ASN A 82 0.01 16.91 7.58
CA ASN A 82 -1.34 17.30 8.03
C ASN A 82 -2.51 16.45 7.45
N VAL A 83 -2.27 15.18 7.13
CA VAL A 83 -3.32 14.22 6.80
C VAL A 83 -3.36 13.13 7.87
N ASP A 84 -4.48 13.03 8.57
CA ASP A 84 -4.71 11.92 9.51
C ASP A 84 -5.22 10.69 8.74
N LEU A 85 -4.28 9.85 8.31
CA LEU A 85 -4.59 8.62 7.56
C LEU A 85 -5.43 7.60 8.35
N PHE A 86 -5.62 7.82 9.67
CA PHE A 86 -6.41 6.94 10.52
C PHE A 86 -7.89 7.37 10.62
N ASN A 87 -8.16 8.70 10.68
CA ASN A 87 -9.51 9.22 10.89
C ASN A 87 -10.05 10.02 9.69
N ASP A 88 -9.19 10.60 8.84
CA ASP A 88 -9.62 11.37 7.67
C ASP A 88 -9.78 10.47 6.44
N PHE A 89 -10.88 9.73 6.41
CA PHE A 89 -11.20 8.82 5.29
C PHE A 89 -11.43 9.54 3.97
N ASP A 90 -11.92 10.75 3.97
CA ASP A 90 -12.14 11.51 2.73
C ASP A 90 -10.80 11.86 2.06
N SER A 91 -9.81 12.30 2.83
CA SER A 91 -8.45 12.51 2.32
C SER A 91 -7.80 11.20 1.88
N LEU A 92 -7.88 10.14 2.68
CA LEU A 92 -7.35 8.82 2.34
C LEU A 92 -7.92 8.30 1.02
N ILE A 93 -9.24 8.35 0.84
CA ILE A 93 -9.94 7.94 -0.38
C ILE A 93 -9.48 8.78 -1.57
N SER A 94 -9.35 10.09 -1.38
CA SER A 94 -8.90 10.99 -2.44
C SER A 94 -7.45 10.72 -2.85
N ILE A 95 -6.57 10.38 -1.90
CA ILE A 95 -5.18 10.00 -2.19
C ILE A 95 -5.17 8.66 -2.96
N LEU A 96 -5.88 7.65 -2.47
CA LEU A 96 -5.95 6.32 -3.11
C LEU A 96 -6.35 6.41 -4.59
N LYS A 97 -7.31 7.25 -4.94
CA LYS A 97 -7.75 7.46 -6.33
C LYS A 97 -6.68 8.02 -7.26
N ASN A 98 -5.62 8.62 -6.72
CA ASN A 98 -4.54 9.24 -7.47
C ASN A 98 -3.28 8.35 -7.54
N LEU A 99 -3.38 7.09 -7.12
CA LEU A 99 -2.32 6.10 -7.23
C LEU A 99 -2.47 5.28 -8.51
N ASP A 100 -1.34 4.82 -9.04
CA ASP A 100 -1.31 3.84 -10.13
C ASP A 100 -1.49 2.43 -9.56
N VAL A 101 -0.91 2.17 -8.38
CA VAL A 101 -1.04 0.89 -7.67
C VAL A 101 -0.89 1.10 -6.16
N PHE A 102 -1.59 0.30 -5.37
CA PHE A 102 -1.44 0.24 -3.92
C PHE A 102 -0.89 -1.12 -3.49
N VAL A 103 0.23 -1.13 -2.75
CA VAL A 103 0.84 -2.34 -2.19
C VAL A 103 0.68 -2.33 -0.68
N THR A 104 0.05 -3.34 -0.13
CA THR A 104 -0.31 -3.34 1.29
C THR A 104 -0.34 -4.72 1.91
N VAL A 105 -0.38 -4.74 3.23
CA VAL A 105 -0.76 -5.92 4.02
C VAL A 105 -2.25 -5.86 4.35
N SER A 106 -2.79 -6.92 4.98
CA SER A 106 -4.20 -6.96 5.39
C SER A 106 -4.51 -5.91 6.46
N ASN A 107 -5.10 -4.80 6.05
CA ASN A 107 -5.57 -3.70 6.90
C ASN A 107 -6.83 -3.05 6.29
N SER A 108 -7.40 -2.06 6.97
CA SER A 108 -8.61 -1.36 6.52
C SER A 108 -8.43 -0.61 5.19
N THR A 109 -7.23 -0.05 4.95
CA THR A 109 -6.93 0.69 3.72
C THR A 109 -7.02 -0.20 2.47
N ALA A 110 -6.72 -1.50 2.59
CA ALA A 110 -6.90 -2.46 1.50
C ALA A 110 -8.37 -2.57 1.06
N HIS A 111 -9.31 -2.53 2.00
CA HIS A 111 -10.74 -2.55 1.70
C HIS A 111 -11.21 -1.27 1.02
N PHE A 112 -10.72 -0.10 1.44
CA PHE A 112 -11.00 1.16 0.75
C PHE A 112 -10.48 1.13 -0.69
N ALA A 113 -9.24 0.71 -0.91
CA ALA A 113 -8.66 0.59 -2.25
C ALA A 113 -9.46 -0.39 -3.14
N GLY A 114 -9.84 -1.54 -2.57
CA GLY A 114 -10.69 -2.52 -3.24
C GLY A 114 -12.03 -1.96 -3.68
N ALA A 115 -12.73 -1.26 -2.79
CA ALA A 115 -14.03 -0.66 -3.06
C ALA A 115 -13.96 0.50 -4.08
N LEU A 116 -12.82 1.18 -4.17
CA LEU A 116 -12.58 2.27 -5.12
C LEU A 116 -12.13 1.78 -6.51
N GLY A 117 -11.82 0.50 -6.67
CA GLY A 117 -11.30 -0.04 -7.92
C GLY A 117 -9.81 0.29 -8.15
N VAL A 118 -9.08 0.73 -7.13
CA VAL A 118 -7.64 1.01 -7.23
C VAL A 118 -6.86 -0.30 -7.39
N PRO A 119 -6.01 -0.46 -8.42
CA PRO A 119 -5.18 -1.65 -8.54
C PRO A 119 -4.40 -1.89 -7.24
N THR A 120 -4.59 -3.05 -6.63
CA THR A 120 -4.04 -3.31 -5.29
C THR A 120 -3.36 -4.67 -5.25
N ILE A 121 -2.16 -4.69 -4.67
CA ILE A 121 -1.42 -5.93 -4.37
C ILE A 121 -1.43 -6.11 -2.86
N LEU A 122 -2.12 -7.14 -2.41
CA LEU A 122 -2.24 -7.49 -1.00
C LEU A 122 -1.25 -8.60 -0.66
N ILE A 123 -0.34 -8.33 0.27
CA ILE A 123 0.60 -9.32 0.79
C ILE A 123 0.04 -9.93 2.06
N CYS A 124 -0.08 -11.25 2.09
CA CYS A 124 -0.45 -12.03 3.27
C CYS A 124 0.81 -12.70 3.85
N PRO A 125 1.46 -12.12 4.88
CA PRO A 125 2.76 -12.60 5.34
C PRO A 125 2.76 -14.00 5.92
N LYS A 126 1.66 -14.41 6.57
CA LYS A 126 1.52 -15.75 7.16
C LYS A 126 0.11 -16.30 7.00
N LYS A 127 0.00 -17.60 6.70
CA LYS A 127 -1.30 -18.26 6.55
C LYS A 127 -2.16 -18.18 7.82
N SER A 128 -1.57 -18.31 9.00
CA SER A 128 -2.26 -18.23 10.29
C SER A 128 -2.89 -16.87 10.62
N SER A 129 -2.51 -15.82 9.90
CA SER A 129 -3.04 -14.46 10.07
C SER A 129 -3.89 -14.00 8.88
N THR A 130 -4.13 -14.88 7.92
CA THR A 130 -4.94 -14.57 6.74
C THR A 130 -6.41 -14.75 7.08
N TYR A 131 -7.20 -13.69 6.93
CA TYR A 131 -8.65 -13.77 7.06
C TYR A 131 -9.27 -14.54 5.90
N TYR A 132 -10.41 -15.22 6.15
CA TYR A 132 -11.12 -16.02 5.15
C TYR A 132 -11.40 -15.27 3.84
N TYR A 133 -11.64 -13.98 3.89
CA TYR A 133 -11.90 -13.15 2.71
C TYR A 133 -10.65 -12.84 1.86
N TRP A 134 -9.45 -13.19 2.35
CA TRP A 134 -8.20 -13.15 1.61
C TRP A 134 -7.62 -14.56 1.33
N ASP A 135 -8.25 -15.62 1.82
CA ASP A 135 -7.70 -16.98 1.75
C ASP A 135 -8.19 -17.76 0.52
N TYR A 136 -8.00 -17.19 -0.66
CA TYR A 136 -8.30 -17.84 -1.94
C TYR A 136 -7.00 -18.32 -2.61
N GLU A 137 -7.05 -19.53 -3.19
CA GLU A 137 -5.86 -20.19 -3.75
C GLU A 137 -5.37 -19.56 -5.06
N ASP A 138 -6.27 -18.99 -5.83
CA ASP A 138 -5.97 -18.35 -7.13
C ASP A 138 -5.38 -16.94 -7.00
N GLY A 139 -5.11 -16.46 -5.78
CA GLY A 139 -4.59 -15.11 -5.54
C GLY A 139 -5.59 -13.98 -5.82
N LYS A 140 -6.88 -14.31 -5.90
CA LYS A 140 -7.97 -13.35 -6.11
C LYS A 140 -8.92 -13.37 -4.92
N THR A 141 -9.82 -12.41 -4.87
CA THR A 141 -10.93 -12.36 -3.92
C THR A 141 -12.22 -12.06 -4.65
N PRO A 142 -13.35 -12.70 -4.29
CA PRO A 142 -14.65 -12.43 -4.92
C PRO A 142 -15.19 -11.03 -4.57
N TRP A 143 -14.64 -10.40 -3.51
CA TRP A 143 -15.09 -9.10 -3.02
C TRP A 143 -14.59 -7.93 -3.87
N TYR A 144 -13.35 -8.04 -4.41
CA TYR A 144 -12.69 -6.95 -5.13
C TYR A 144 -11.92 -7.47 -6.34
N LYS A 145 -12.38 -7.12 -7.53
CA LYS A 145 -11.77 -7.58 -8.81
C LYS A 145 -10.38 -7.01 -9.06
N ASN A 146 -10.08 -5.87 -8.43
CA ASN A 146 -8.84 -5.10 -8.58
C ASN A 146 -7.77 -5.44 -7.54
N ILE A 147 -8.01 -6.44 -6.67
CA ILE A 147 -7.02 -6.88 -5.67
C ILE A 147 -6.40 -8.21 -6.11
N SER A 148 -5.08 -8.20 -6.26
CA SER A 148 -4.25 -9.40 -6.40
C SER A 148 -3.65 -9.77 -5.06
N ILE A 149 -3.83 -11.02 -4.62
CA ILE A 149 -3.36 -11.51 -3.33
C ILE A 149 -2.09 -12.32 -3.53
N ILE A 150 -1.02 -11.95 -2.83
CA ILE A 150 0.21 -12.70 -2.75
C ILE A 150 0.33 -13.30 -1.36
N LYS A 151 0.22 -14.61 -1.26
CA LYS A 151 0.53 -15.34 -0.04
C LYS A 151 2.05 -15.50 0.08
N PHE A 152 2.57 -15.27 1.26
CA PHE A 152 3.99 -15.47 1.55
C PHE A 152 4.37 -16.93 1.28
N LYS A 153 5.33 -17.13 0.37
CA LYS A 153 5.91 -18.42 0.03
C LYS A 153 7.42 -18.36 0.24
N ASP A 154 8.02 -19.45 0.61
CA ASP A 154 9.46 -19.73 0.68
C ASP A 154 10.31 -18.63 1.34
N SER A 155 10.38 -17.44 0.76
CA SER A 155 11.13 -16.33 1.30
C SER A 155 10.45 -14.98 1.01
N LEU A 156 10.81 -13.96 1.82
CA LEU A 156 10.39 -12.58 1.59
C LEU A 156 10.90 -12.07 0.22
N ASP A 157 12.11 -12.46 -0.16
CA ASP A 157 12.73 -12.07 -1.41
C ASP A 157 11.95 -12.56 -2.63
N TYR A 158 11.49 -13.79 -2.58
CA TYR A 158 10.66 -14.34 -3.65
C TYR A 158 9.30 -13.64 -3.69
N THR A 159 8.69 -13.42 -2.53
CA THR A 159 7.42 -12.69 -2.43
C THR A 159 7.53 -11.27 -3.01
N MET A 160 8.59 -10.54 -2.69
CA MET A 160 8.79 -9.19 -3.22
C MET A 160 9.08 -9.16 -4.72
N ARG A 161 9.71 -10.18 -5.28
CA ARG A 161 9.84 -10.32 -6.75
C ARG A 161 8.48 -10.47 -7.42
N LEU A 162 7.59 -11.31 -6.88
CA LEU A 162 6.23 -11.44 -7.40
C LEU A 162 5.44 -10.13 -7.32
N VAL A 163 5.62 -9.36 -6.24
CA VAL A 163 5.02 -8.02 -6.10
C VAL A 163 5.55 -7.09 -7.20
N ASP A 164 6.87 -7.08 -7.40
CA ASP A 164 7.52 -6.25 -8.42
C ASP A 164 7.03 -6.57 -9.83
N ASP A 165 6.95 -7.86 -10.17
CA ASP A 165 6.41 -8.35 -11.45
C ASP A 165 4.96 -7.88 -11.67
N LEU A 166 4.14 -7.84 -10.63
CA LEU A 166 2.76 -7.34 -10.72
C LEU A 166 2.71 -5.82 -10.88
N ILE A 167 3.55 -5.07 -10.15
CA ILE A 167 3.64 -3.61 -10.32
C ILE A 167 4.01 -3.25 -11.76
N ASN A 168 4.91 -4.01 -12.38
CA ASN A 168 5.36 -3.77 -13.76
C ASN A 168 4.29 -4.07 -14.82
N LYS A 169 3.28 -4.89 -14.49
CA LYS A 169 2.17 -5.24 -15.38
C LYS A 169 0.98 -4.26 -15.33
N ILE A 170 0.91 -3.45 -14.30
CA ILE A 170 -0.07 -2.38 -14.11
C ILE A 170 0.43 -1.09 -14.79
#